data_b1e15cac7f0b7a5ca25a7d130ca2bfed
#
_entry.id   b1e15cac7f0b7a5ca25a7d130ca2bfed
#
_cell.length_a   1.000
_cell.length_b   1.000
_cell.length_c   1.000
_cell.angle_alpha   90.00
_cell.angle_beta   90.00
_cell.angle_gamma   90.00
#
_symmetry.space_group_name_H-M   'P 1'
#
loop_
_entity.id
_entity.type
_entity.pdbx_description
1 polymer ?
#
loop_
_entity_poly.entity_id
_entity_poly.type
_entity_poly.pdbx_seq_one_letter_code
_entity_poly.pdbx_strand_id
1 'polypeptide(L)'
;MYSVEINPSCQKDIDKLCKKNPVLRESLEKKMNEIVQNPQHYKPLKYDLAGERRVHILKSFVLKFEINEQNKIVSFLFFGHHDEAYRK
;
A
#
# COMPACT_ATOMS: atom_id res chain seq x y z
N MET A 1 15.70 9.11 2.18
CA MET A 1 14.23 8.97 2.17
C MET A 1 13.76 8.54 0.79
N TYR A 2 12.76 7.71 0.75
CA TYR A 2 12.23 7.21 -0.52
C TYR A 2 11.22 8.20 -1.11
N SER A 3 11.18 8.27 -2.43
CA SER A 3 10.13 8.98 -3.14
C SER A 3 8.89 8.09 -3.23
N VAL A 4 7.74 8.67 -3.52
CA VAL A 4 6.47 7.95 -3.57
C VAL A 4 5.86 8.03 -4.96
N GLU A 5 5.39 6.89 -5.44
CA GLU A 5 4.54 6.82 -6.62
C GLU A 5 3.27 6.07 -6.23
N ILE A 6 2.14 6.50 -6.75
CA ILE A 6 0.89 5.80 -6.52
C ILE A 6 0.29 5.45 -7.87
N ASN A 7 0.06 4.15 -8.09
CA ASN A 7 -0.57 3.68 -9.32
C ASN A 7 -1.91 4.40 -9.49
N PRO A 8 -2.24 4.89 -10.68
CA PRO A 8 -3.50 5.63 -10.88
C PRO A 8 -4.75 4.89 -10.42
N SER A 9 -4.84 3.58 -10.64
CA SER A 9 -5.99 2.84 -10.18
C SER A 9 -6.02 2.72 -8.66
N CYS A 10 -4.85 2.62 -8.04
CA CYS A 10 -4.73 2.60 -6.58
C CYS A 10 -5.19 3.94 -6.00
N GLN A 11 -4.76 5.05 -6.59
CA GLN A 11 -5.16 6.39 -6.14
C GLN A 11 -6.67 6.58 -6.26
N LYS A 12 -7.25 6.09 -7.34
CA LYS A 12 -8.69 6.16 -7.56
C LYS A 12 -9.46 5.40 -6.48
N ASP A 13 -8.97 4.22 -6.12
CA ASP A 13 -9.60 3.41 -5.08
C ASP A 13 -9.43 4.05 -3.70
N ILE A 14 -8.27 4.65 -3.43
CA ILE A 14 -8.04 5.39 -2.19
C ILE A 14 -9.07 6.51 -2.06
N ASP A 15 -9.21 7.31 -3.11
CA ASP A 15 -10.14 8.43 -3.09
C ASP A 15 -11.58 7.96 -2.88
N LYS A 16 -11.97 6.90 -3.56
CA LYS A 16 -13.32 6.35 -3.46
C LYS A 16 -13.60 5.80 -2.06
N LEU A 17 -12.70 4.97 -1.53
CA LEU A 17 -12.93 4.29 -0.26
C LEU A 17 -12.79 5.23 0.94
N CYS A 18 -11.96 6.24 0.84
CA CYS A 18 -11.70 7.17 1.94
C CYS A 18 -12.61 8.39 1.91
N LYS A 19 -13.38 8.57 0.86
CA LYS A 19 -14.19 9.77 0.67
C LYS A 19 -15.11 10.09 1.85
N LYS A 20 -15.78 9.07 2.39
CA LYS A 20 -16.70 9.23 3.50
C LYS A 20 -16.25 8.48 4.74
N ASN A 21 -14.95 8.19 4.82
CA ASN A 21 -14.41 7.42 5.93
C ASN A 21 -13.13 8.05 6.45
N PRO A 22 -13.25 9.08 7.29
CA PRO A 22 -12.07 9.80 7.79
C PRO A 22 -11.14 8.92 8.64
N VAL A 23 -11.68 7.95 9.35
CA VAL A 23 -10.85 7.03 10.14
C VAL A 23 -9.97 6.19 9.23
N LEU A 24 -10.53 5.70 8.13
CA LEU A 24 -9.76 4.93 7.16
C LEU A 24 -8.68 5.79 6.50
N ARG A 25 -9.03 7.00 6.11
CA ARG A 25 -8.07 7.93 5.50
C ARG A 25 -6.90 8.20 6.43
N GLU A 26 -7.18 8.50 7.67
CA GLU A 26 -6.15 8.80 8.66
C GLU A 26 -5.23 7.60 8.87
N SER A 27 -5.82 6.41 9.03
CA SER A 27 -5.03 5.19 9.22
C SER A 27 -4.19 4.86 8.00
N LEU A 28 -4.73 5.05 6.80
CA LEU A 28 -4.01 4.81 5.57
C LEU A 28 -2.84 5.77 5.42
N GLU A 29 -3.08 7.07 5.60
CA GLU A 29 -2.02 8.07 5.45
C GLU A 29 -0.89 7.85 6.46
N LYS A 30 -1.24 7.52 7.68
CA LYS A 30 -0.25 7.21 8.70
C LYS A 30 0.61 6.02 8.30
N LYS A 31 -0.02 4.97 7.81
CA LYS A 31 0.70 3.77 7.38
C LYS A 31 1.59 4.04 6.17
N MET A 32 1.08 4.77 5.18
CA MET A 32 1.87 5.11 4.00
C MET A 32 3.12 5.92 4.40
N ASN A 33 2.96 6.85 5.33
CA ASN A 33 4.08 7.64 5.81
C ASN A 33 5.13 6.77 6.53
N GLU A 34 4.69 5.83 7.35
CA GLU A 34 5.59 4.88 8.00
C GLU A 34 6.34 4.03 6.99
N ILE A 35 5.64 3.58 5.94
CA ILE A 35 6.25 2.75 4.89
C ILE A 35 7.34 3.53 4.17
N VAL A 36 7.07 4.77 3.81
CA VAL A 36 8.03 5.59 3.06
C VAL A 36 9.30 5.84 3.88
N GLN A 37 9.16 5.95 5.20
CA GLN A 37 10.31 6.17 6.07
C GLN A 37 11.18 4.92 6.22
N ASN A 38 10.57 3.74 6.23
CA ASN A 38 11.32 2.50 6.39
C ASN A 38 10.63 1.34 5.67
N PRO A 39 10.65 1.33 4.34
CA PRO A 39 9.94 0.30 3.59
C PRO A 39 10.50 -1.09 3.78
N GLN A 40 11.78 -1.21 4.15
CA GLN A 40 12.42 -2.51 4.35
C GLN A 40 11.94 -3.22 5.62
N HIS A 41 11.25 -2.51 6.49
CA HIS A 41 10.67 -3.11 7.69
C HIS A 41 9.64 -4.19 7.35
N TYR A 42 9.01 -4.08 6.19
CA TYR A 42 7.93 -4.98 5.77
C TYR A 42 8.47 -6.13 4.92
N LYS A 43 8.02 -7.34 5.22
CA LYS A 43 8.51 -8.53 4.52
C LYS A 43 7.89 -8.61 3.13
N PRO A 44 8.67 -9.00 2.11
CA PRO A 44 8.12 -9.23 0.78
C PRO A 44 7.20 -10.45 0.76
N LEU A 45 6.30 -10.50 -0.20
CA LEU A 45 5.50 -11.68 -0.44
C LEU A 45 6.40 -12.79 -0.99
N LYS A 46 5.98 -14.03 -0.76
CA LYS A 46 6.77 -15.20 -1.17
C LYS A 46 6.52 -15.54 -2.65
N TYR A 47 7.43 -16.33 -3.18
CA TYR A 47 7.35 -16.89 -4.55
C TYR A 47 7.32 -15.79 -5.60
N ASP A 48 6.40 -15.89 -6.55
CA ASP A 48 6.31 -15.00 -7.70
C ASP A 48 6.04 -13.55 -7.34
N LEU A 49 5.57 -13.31 -6.11
CA LEU A 49 5.26 -11.97 -5.65
C LEU A 49 6.34 -11.40 -4.74
N ALA A 50 7.57 -11.92 -4.86
CA ALA A 50 8.67 -11.56 -3.96
C ALA A 50 9.00 -10.07 -3.93
N GLY A 51 8.74 -9.34 -5.00
CA GLY A 51 8.98 -7.91 -5.06
C GLY A 51 7.87 -7.07 -4.45
N GLU A 52 6.76 -7.69 -4.15
CA GLU A 52 5.57 -7.00 -3.64
C GLU A 52 5.45 -7.20 -2.13
N ARG A 53 5.03 -6.16 -1.45
CA ARG A 53 4.78 -6.19 -0.01
C ARG A 53 3.36 -5.73 0.26
N ARG A 54 2.82 -6.16 1.40
CA ARG A 54 1.46 -5.79 1.77
C ARG A 54 1.34 -5.51 3.25
N VAL A 55 0.43 -4.62 3.61
CA VAL A 55 0.10 -4.32 5.00
C VAL A 55 -1.42 -4.23 5.14
N HIS A 56 -1.92 -4.53 6.32
CA HIS A 56 -3.33 -4.39 6.63
C HIS A 56 -3.62 -3.02 7.19
N ILE A 57 -4.75 -2.46 6.79
CA ILE A 57 -5.25 -1.19 7.30
C ILE A 57 -6.60 -1.48 7.94
N LEU A 58 -6.75 -1.21 9.24
CA LEU A 58 -8.00 -1.43 9.99
C LEU A 58 -8.59 -2.84 9.79
N LYS A 59 -7.73 -3.84 9.71
CA LYS A 59 -8.11 -5.26 9.58
C LYS A 59 -8.81 -5.64 8.27
N SER A 60 -9.68 -4.78 7.75
CA SER A 60 -10.50 -5.11 6.58
C SER A 60 -9.90 -4.72 5.26
N PHE A 61 -8.89 -3.88 5.28
CA PHE A 61 -8.28 -3.34 4.04
C PHE A 61 -6.83 -3.78 3.92
N VAL A 62 -6.36 -3.83 2.67
CA VAL A 62 -4.97 -4.19 2.35
C VAL A 62 -4.39 -3.14 1.44
N LEU A 63 -3.15 -2.73 1.74
CA LEU A 63 -2.37 -1.86 0.90
C LEU A 63 -1.17 -2.64 0.41
N LYS A 64 -0.99 -2.71 -0.92
CA LYS A 64 0.15 -3.38 -1.52
C LYS A 64 1.10 -2.36 -2.10
N PHE A 65 2.38 -2.62 -1.96
CA PHE A 65 3.41 -1.73 -2.49
C PHE A 65 4.64 -2.52 -2.89
N GLU A 66 5.49 -1.89 -3.69
CA GLU A 66 6.79 -2.46 -4.01
C GLU A 66 7.85 -1.38 -3.86
N ILE A 67 9.10 -1.81 -3.75
CA ILE A 67 10.23 -0.92 -3.51
C ILE A 67 11.20 -1.03 -4.66
N ASN A 68 11.55 0.11 -5.24
CA ASN A 68 12.64 0.20 -6.20
C ASN A 68 13.85 0.75 -5.44
N GLU A 69 14.74 -0.14 -5.04
CA GLU A 69 15.91 0.25 -4.27
C GLU A 69 16.90 1.08 -5.08
N GLN A 70 16.98 0.79 -6.36
CA GLN A 70 17.92 1.49 -7.24
C GLN A 70 17.59 2.98 -7.33
N ASN A 71 16.32 3.30 -7.46
CA ASN A 71 15.86 4.69 -7.60
C ASN A 71 15.26 5.25 -6.32
N LYS A 72 15.21 4.44 -5.26
CA LYS A 72 14.64 4.83 -3.97
C LYS A 72 13.20 5.30 -4.10
N ILE A 73 12.37 4.46 -4.71
CA ILE A 73 10.94 4.74 -4.92
C ILE A 73 10.10 3.66 -4.28
N VAL A 74 9.08 4.08 -3.54
CA VAL A 74 8.03 3.19 -3.05
C VAL A 74 6.81 3.41 -3.94
N SER A 75 6.34 2.35 -4.58
CA SER A 75 5.18 2.41 -5.47
C SER A 75 4.00 1.71 -4.81
N PHE A 76 2.91 2.44 -4.57
CA PHE A 76 1.70 1.86 -4.03
C PHE A 76 0.84 1.34 -5.17
N LEU A 77 0.55 0.05 -5.14
CA LEU A 77 -0.02 -0.68 -6.27
C LEU A 77 -1.51 -0.96 -6.13
N PHE A 78 -1.95 -1.22 -4.91
CA PHE A 78 -3.34 -1.63 -4.68
C PHE A 78 -3.79 -1.19 -3.29
N PHE A 79 -5.03 -0.72 -3.21
CA PHE A 79 -5.69 -0.48 -1.94
C PHE A 79 -7.15 -0.92 -2.06
N GLY A 80 -7.60 -1.77 -1.17
CA GLY A 80 -8.97 -2.26 -1.23
C GLY A 80 -9.26 -3.21 -0.09
N HIS A 81 -10.45 -3.81 -0.14
CA HIS A 81 -10.84 -4.78 0.86
C HIS A 81 -9.96 -6.02 0.80
N HIS A 82 -9.78 -6.64 1.97
CA HIS A 82 -9.00 -7.85 2.10
C HIS A 82 -9.43 -8.93 1.09
N ASP A 83 -10.73 -9.11 0.93
CA ASP A 83 -11.24 -10.13 0.01
C ASP A 83 -10.84 -9.87 -1.43
N GLU A 84 -10.85 -8.61 -1.86
CA GLU A 84 -10.45 -8.24 -3.20
C GLU A 84 -8.95 -8.45 -3.42
N ALA A 85 -8.14 -8.19 -2.38
CA ALA A 85 -6.70 -8.32 -2.48
C ALA A 85 -6.25 -9.74 -2.79
N TYR A 86 -7.03 -10.74 -2.38
CA TYR A 86 -6.69 -12.16 -2.55
C TYR A 86 -7.52 -12.85 -3.62
N ARG A 87 -8.34 -12.11 -4.34
CA ARG A 87 -9.11 -12.65 -5.43
C ARG A 87 -8.20 -12.88 -6.63
N LYS A 88 -8.37 -14.01 -7.26
CA LYS A 88 -7.61 -14.34 -8.46
C LYS A 88 -8.29 -13.82 -9.71
#